data_28bd08a33d1a55feeefe0118d3b0653c
#
_entry.id   28bd08a33d1a55feeefe0118d3b0653c
#
_cell.length_a   1.000
_cell.length_b   1.000
_cell.length_c   1.000
_cell.angle_alpha   90.00
_cell.angle_beta   90.00
_cell.angle_gamma   90.00
#
_symmetry.space_group_name_H-M   'P 1'
#
loop_
_entity.id
_entity.type
_entity.pdbx_description
1 polymer ?
#
loop_
_entity_poly.entity_id
_entity_poly.type
_entity_poly.pdbx_seq_one_letter_code
_entity_poly.pdbx_strand_id
1 'polypeptide(L)'
;MRVGEIVKRSGASRKALRLYEARSILPPPRRTASGYRVYDDEVLSMLNFVQQCRRLGLTLAEIKHIIGLRRSGAAPCAHVRRLLAQKEADLKALLAEVRSILKAWPLTDGLHAAICPHIEARGGDVIWKGTRFAPGAPLARRSSSTAIRFASVKRRTQPSS
;
A
#
# COMPACT_ATOMS: atom_id res chain seq x y z
N MET A 1 14.00 5.38 -25.40
CA MET A 1 13.20 4.11 -25.27
C MET A 1 11.71 4.42 -25.35
N ARG A 2 10.91 3.58 -26.04
CA ARG A 2 9.43 3.66 -26.02
C ARG A 2 8.88 3.04 -24.71
N VAL A 3 7.61 3.32 -24.40
CA VAL A 3 6.93 2.80 -23.18
C VAL A 3 7.06 1.26 -23.00
N GLY A 4 6.90 0.51 -24.09
CA GLY A 4 7.02 -0.96 -24.03
C GLY A 4 8.41 -1.43 -23.65
N GLU A 5 9.43 -0.77 -24.15
CA GLU A 5 10.83 -1.09 -23.90
C GLU A 5 11.24 -0.76 -22.45
N ILE A 6 10.91 0.45 -21.97
CA ILE A 6 11.25 0.84 -20.59
C ILE A 6 10.54 -0.03 -19.56
N VAL A 7 9.28 -0.41 -19.81
CA VAL A 7 8.51 -1.35 -18.99
C VAL A 7 9.20 -2.73 -18.94
N LYS A 8 9.62 -3.25 -20.10
CA LYS A 8 10.31 -4.54 -20.18
C LYS A 8 11.66 -4.50 -19.43
N ARG A 9 12.44 -3.43 -19.61
CA ARG A 9 13.78 -3.30 -18.98
C ARG A 9 13.72 -3.03 -17.49
N SER A 10 12.76 -2.22 -17.04
CA SER A 10 12.62 -1.88 -15.61
C SER A 10 11.78 -2.87 -14.82
N GLY A 11 10.92 -3.67 -15.46
CA GLY A 11 9.92 -4.47 -14.77
C GLY A 11 8.76 -3.68 -14.15
N ALA A 12 8.70 -2.36 -14.35
CA ALA A 12 7.59 -1.53 -13.88
C ALA A 12 6.36 -1.72 -14.76
N SER A 13 5.15 -1.65 -14.18
CA SER A 13 3.93 -1.65 -14.99
C SER A 13 3.72 -0.30 -15.67
N ARG A 14 2.98 -0.27 -16.79
CA ARG A 14 2.57 0.98 -17.46
C ARG A 14 1.79 1.90 -16.51
N LYS A 15 0.98 1.32 -15.61
CA LYS A 15 0.21 2.06 -14.59
C LYS A 15 1.15 2.71 -13.57
N ALA A 16 2.17 1.99 -13.10
CA ALA A 16 3.17 2.52 -12.18
C ALA A 16 3.96 3.67 -12.81
N LEU A 17 4.38 3.52 -14.08
CA LEU A 17 5.09 4.57 -14.81
C LEU A 17 4.28 5.87 -14.87
N ARG A 18 3.01 5.80 -15.26
CA ARG A 18 2.09 6.96 -15.28
C ARG A 18 1.90 7.57 -13.89
N LEU A 19 1.80 6.74 -12.85
CA LEU A 19 1.66 7.21 -11.46
C LEU A 19 2.89 8.00 -11.02
N TYR A 20 4.09 7.53 -11.37
CA TYR A 20 5.35 8.19 -11.00
C TYR A 20 5.55 9.50 -11.76
N GLU A 21 5.13 9.57 -13.04
CA GLU A 21 5.06 10.81 -13.81
C GLU A 21 4.10 11.82 -13.15
N ALA A 22 2.85 11.40 -12.89
CA ALA A 22 1.82 12.25 -12.30
C ALA A 22 2.21 12.78 -10.90
N ARG A 23 3.02 12.04 -10.15
CA ARG A 23 3.53 12.45 -8.83
C ARG A 23 4.86 13.21 -8.89
N SER A 24 5.37 13.53 -10.08
CA SER A 24 6.64 14.20 -10.29
C SER A 24 7.84 13.49 -9.65
N ILE A 25 7.76 12.16 -9.51
CA ILE A 25 8.87 11.29 -9.13
C ILE A 25 9.80 11.12 -10.32
N LEU A 26 9.23 10.86 -11.51
CA LEU A 26 9.92 10.83 -12.78
C LEU A 26 9.75 12.18 -13.50
N PRO A 27 10.70 12.58 -14.35
CA PRO A 27 10.51 13.72 -15.24
C PRO A 27 9.40 13.42 -16.26
N PRO A 28 8.75 14.47 -16.82
CA PRO A 28 7.77 14.28 -17.87
C PRO A 28 8.44 13.62 -19.09
N PRO A 29 7.77 12.66 -19.75
CA PRO A 29 8.34 11.99 -20.91
C PRO A 29 8.46 12.96 -22.09
N ARG A 30 9.51 12.83 -22.88
CA ARG A 30 9.58 13.45 -24.19
C ARG A 30 8.53 12.81 -25.10
N ARG A 31 8.11 13.52 -26.14
CA ARG A 31 7.20 13.01 -27.16
C ARG A 31 7.86 13.05 -28.52
N THR A 32 7.61 12.03 -29.33
CA THR A 32 7.96 12.04 -30.76
C THR A 32 7.06 13.04 -31.51
N ALA A 33 7.40 13.36 -32.76
CA ALA A 33 6.52 14.11 -33.65
C ALA A 33 5.12 13.49 -33.81
N SER A 34 5.04 12.15 -33.68
CA SER A 34 3.78 11.36 -33.71
C SER A 34 3.10 11.29 -32.33
N GLY A 35 3.54 12.03 -31.31
CA GLY A 35 2.93 12.11 -29.99
C GLY A 35 3.25 10.96 -29.02
N TYR A 36 4.04 9.96 -29.42
CA TYR A 36 4.41 8.83 -28.55
C TYR A 36 5.41 9.25 -27.46
N ARG A 37 5.22 8.71 -26.22
CA ARG A 37 6.14 8.90 -25.10
C ARG A 37 7.47 8.21 -25.34
N VAL A 38 8.57 8.94 -25.10
CA VAL A 38 9.94 8.44 -25.17
C VAL A 38 10.67 8.77 -23.90
N TYR A 39 11.48 7.85 -23.44
CA TYR A 39 12.26 7.91 -22.19
C TYR A 39 13.74 7.69 -22.50
N ASP A 40 14.61 8.33 -21.73
CA ASP A 40 16.06 8.13 -21.76
C ASP A 40 16.53 7.10 -20.74
N ASP A 41 17.81 6.81 -20.72
CA ASP A 41 18.40 5.84 -19.76
C ASP A 41 18.42 6.39 -18.33
N GLU A 42 18.37 7.72 -18.14
CA GLU A 42 18.26 8.32 -16.84
C GLU A 42 16.92 7.95 -16.17
N VAL A 43 15.82 8.00 -16.92
CA VAL A 43 14.50 7.57 -16.42
C VAL A 43 14.48 6.09 -16.06
N LEU A 44 15.18 5.24 -16.82
CA LEU A 44 15.33 3.84 -16.48
C LEU A 44 16.06 3.67 -15.15
N SER A 45 17.16 4.39 -14.96
CA SER A 45 17.92 4.36 -13.69
C SER A 45 17.09 4.83 -12.50
N MET A 46 16.30 5.89 -12.68
CA MET A 46 15.36 6.38 -11.67
C MET A 46 14.27 5.36 -11.36
N LEU A 47 13.71 4.67 -12.36
CA LEU A 47 12.72 3.61 -12.14
C LEU A 47 13.29 2.47 -11.32
N ASN A 48 14.51 2.02 -11.64
CA ASN A 48 15.18 0.97 -10.87
C ASN A 48 15.40 1.41 -9.42
N PHE A 49 15.82 2.64 -9.19
CA PHE A 49 15.94 3.21 -7.85
C PHE A 49 14.60 3.23 -7.10
N VAL A 50 13.53 3.71 -7.73
CA VAL A 50 12.18 3.73 -7.13
C VAL A 50 11.75 2.33 -6.73
N GLN A 51 11.97 1.32 -7.57
CA GLN A 51 11.61 -0.07 -7.26
C GLN A 51 12.42 -0.63 -6.08
N GLN A 52 13.73 -0.36 -6.01
CA GLN A 52 14.54 -0.75 -4.86
C GLN A 52 14.02 -0.12 -3.56
N CYS A 53 13.73 1.17 -3.57
CA CYS A 53 13.13 1.86 -2.43
C CYS A 53 11.78 1.23 -2.03
N ARG A 54 10.93 0.89 -3.01
CA ARG A 54 9.64 0.23 -2.75
C ARG A 54 9.80 -1.16 -2.12
N ARG A 55 10.79 -1.93 -2.54
CA ARG A 55 11.13 -3.23 -1.91
C ARG A 55 11.54 -3.09 -0.45
N LEU A 56 12.22 -2.00 -0.11
CA LEU A 56 12.58 -1.65 1.28
C LEU A 56 11.42 -1.05 2.09
N GLY A 57 10.21 -1.00 1.51
CA GLY A 57 9.02 -0.48 2.19
C GLY A 57 8.92 1.05 2.25
N LEU A 58 9.74 1.80 1.48
CA LEU A 58 9.62 3.24 1.42
C LEU A 58 8.34 3.64 0.68
N THR A 59 7.68 4.68 1.17
CA THR A 59 6.50 5.29 0.55
C THR A 59 6.90 6.14 -0.66
N LEU A 60 5.97 6.41 -1.57
CA LEU A 60 6.25 7.29 -2.71
C LEU A 60 6.57 8.74 -2.29
N ALA A 61 6.06 9.19 -1.14
CA ALA A 61 6.38 10.51 -0.58
C ALA A 61 7.84 10.58 -0.11
N GLU A 62 8.32 9.56 0.61
CA GLU A 62 9.72 9.43 1.04
C GLU A 62 10.66 9.36 -0.16
N ILE A 63 10.31 8.57 -1.18
CA ILE A 63 11.09 8.45 -2.43
C ILE A 63 11.16 9.79 -3.17
N LYS A 64 10.02 10.49 -3.30
CA LYS A 64 9.99 11.83 -3.92
C LYS A 64 10.90 12.81 -3.17
N HIS A 65 10.88 12.77 -1.84
CA HIS A 65 11.75 13.63 -1.02
C HIS A 65 13.23 13.32 -1.25
N ILE A 66 13.63 12.04 -1.28
CA ILE A 66 15.01 11.62 -1.56
C ILE A 66 15.48 12.12 -2.93
N ILE A 67 14.64 11.96 -3.96
CA ILE A 67 14.92 12.45 -5.32
C ILE A 67 15.04 13.98 -5.33
N GLY A 68 14.17 14.68 -4.59
CA GLY A 68 14.20 16.13 -4.43
C GLY A 68 15.51 16.63 -3.84
N LEU A 69 15.97 15.99 -2.75
CA LEU A 69 17.28 16.29 -2.15
C LEU A 69 18.43 16.12 -3.15
N ARG A 70 18.41 15.05 -3.94
CA ARG A 70 19.43 14.83 -4.96
C ARG A 70 19.42 15.90 -6.05
N ARG A 71 18.22 16.30 -6.49
CA ARG A 71 18.06 17.37 -7.51
C ARG A 71 18.50 18.76 -7.02
N SER A 72 18.38 19.03 -5.71
CA SER A 72 18.88 20.26 -5.10
C SER A 72 20.40 20.26 -4.84
N GLY A 73 21.11 19.20 -5.23
CA GLY A 73 22.55 19.06 -4.98
C GLY A 73 22.91 18.53 -3.61
N ALA A 74 21.92 18.27 -2.73
CA ALA A 74 22.17 17.71 -1.41
C ALA A 74 22.42 16.20 -1.45
N ALA A 75 23.30 15.70 -0.57
CA ALA A 75 23.53 14.28 -0.41
C ALA A 75 22.41 13.65 0.44
N PRO A 76 21.56 12.74 -0.12
CA PRO A 76 20.41 12.18 0.59
C PRO A 76 20.78 11.11 1.62
N CYS A 77 22.06 10.69 1.72
CA CYS A 77 22.50 9.50 2.47
C CYS A 77 22.08 9.51 3.94
N ALA A 78 22.26 10.63 4.63
CA ALA A 78 21.87 10.75 6.06
C ALA A 78 20.35 10.63 6.24
N HIS A 79 19.56 11.18 5.33
CA HIS A 79 18.11 11.06 5.34
C HIS A 79 17.65 9.63 5.07
N VAL A 80 18.22 8.97 4.04
CA VAL A 80 17.93 7.57 3.71
C VAL A 80 18.27 6.65 4.89
N ARG A 81 19.44 6.86 5.52
CA ARG A 81 19.84 6.07 6.70
C ARG A 81 18.82 6.17 7.83
N ARG A 82 18.32 7.38 8.13
CA ARG A 82 17.28 7.57 9.17
C ARG A 82 15.97 6.84 8.81
N LEU A 83 15.54 6.94 7.55
CA LEU A 83 14.35 6.23 7.09
C LEU A 83 14.49 4.72 7.24
N LEU A 84 15.64 4.16 6.86
CA LEU A 84 15.88 2.72 6.98
C LEU A 84 15.98 2.28 8.44
N ALA A 85 16.62 3.07 9.32
CA ALA A 85 16.66 2.77 10.75
C ALA A 85 15.26 2.77 11.38
N GLN A 86 14.41 3.71 11.00
CA GLN A 86 13.02 3.73 11.44
C GLN A 86 12.25 2.49 10.93
N LYS A 87 12.41 2.12 9.65
CA LYS A 87 11.80 0.90 9.10
C LYS A 87 12.24 -0.36 9.82
N GLU A 88 13.52 -0.45 10.16
CA GLU A 88 14.06 -1.57 10.93
C GLU A 88 13.40 -1.66 12.31
N ALA A 89 13.26 -0.54 13.01
CA ALA A 89 12.59 -0.50 14.31
C ALA A 89 11.10 -0.91 14.21
N ASP A 90 10.38 -0.38 13.22
CA ASP A 90 8.98 -0.72 12.97
C ASP A 90 8.81 -2.23 12.67
N LEU A 91 9.69 -2.80 11.83
CA LEU A 91 9.67 -4.23 11.51
C LEU A 91 9.98 -5.12 12.72
N LYS A 92 10.94 -4.71 13.57
CA LYS A 92 11.25 -5.43 14.82
C LYS A 92 10.06 -5.42 15.77
N ALA A 93 9.37 -4.28 15.91
CA ALA A 93 8.17 -4.17 16.73
C ALA A 93 7.05 -5.08 16.21
N LEU A 94 6.76 -5.03 14.89
CA LEU A 94 5.77 -5.90 14.26
C LEU A 94 6.11 -7.38 14.44
N LEU A 95 7.37 -7.74 14.26
CA LEU A 95 7.81 -9.14 14.43
C LEU A 95 7.61 -9.61 15.86
N ALA A 96 7.90 -8.76 16.86
CA ALA A 96 7.69 -9.08 18.28
C ALA A 96 6.19 -9.26 18.56
N GLU A 97 5.34 -8.43 18.01
CA GLU A 97 3.88 -8.54 18.12
C GLU A 97 3.36 -9.85 17.52
N VAL A 98 3.74 -10.16 16.28
CA VAL A 98 3.35 -11.41 15.61
C VAL A 98 3.82 -12.63 16.42
N ARG A 99 5.06 -12.63 16.91
CA ARG A 99 5.58 -13.71 17.76
C ARG A 99 4.79 -13.85 19.05
N SER A 100 4.39 -12.74 19.68
CA SER A 100 3.58 -12.76 20.89
C SER A 100 2.18 -13.36 20.63
N ILE A 101 1.56 -13.04 19.49
CA ILE A 101 0.28 -13.63 19.08
C ILE A 101 0.44 -15.14 18.89
N LEU A 102 1.45 -15.55 18.11
CA LEU A 102 1.69 -16.98 17.84
C LEU A 102 1.99 -17.77 19.10
N LYS A 103 2.73 -17.21 20.06
CA LYS A 103 3.02 -17.86 21.35
C LYS A 103 1.77 -18.02 22.21
N ALA A 104 0.86 -17.06 22.16
CA ALA A 104 -0.39 -17.09 22.92
C ALA A 104 -1.53 -17.80 22.18
N TRP A 105 -1.28 -18.35 20.99
CA TRP A 105 -2.29 -18.97 20.16
C TRP A 105 -2.73 -20.32 20.76
N PRO A 106 -3.93 -20.43 21.34
CA PRO A 106 -4.45 -21.71 21.78
C PRO A 106 -4.81 -22.57 20.57
N LEU A 107 -4.60 -23.87 20.69
CA LEU A 107 -4.97 -24.85 19.65
C LEU A 107 -6.49 -25.10 19.55
N THR A 108 -7.31 -24.35 20.33
CA THR A 108 -8.77 -24.49 20.36
C THR A 108 -9.44 -23.42 19.55
N ASP A 109 -10.30 -23.81 18.63
CA ASP A 109 -11.12 -22.90 17.81
C ASP A 109 -12.09 -22.11 18.68
N GLY A 110 -11.85 -20.80 18.81
CA GLY A 110 -12.74 -19.90 19.54
C GLY A 110 -14.00 -19.57 18.72
N LEU A 111 -15.12 -20.17 19.09
CA LEU A 111 -16.41 -20.12 18.38
C LEU A 111 -17.17 -18.77 18.50
N HIS A 112 -16.63 -17.75 19.18
CA HIS A 112 -17.40 -16.56 19.56
C HIS A 112 -16.91 -15.21 19.01
N ALA A 113 -15.89 -15.19 18.14
CA ALA A 113 -15.45 -13.97 17.48
C ALA A 113 -16.11 -13.80 16.11
N ALA A 114 -16.26 -12.56 15.63
CA ALA A 114 -16.89 -12.29 14.35
C ALA A 114 -16.06 -12.83 13.17
N ILE A 115 -14.72 -12.80 13.28
CA ILE A 115 -13.79 -13.31 12.26
C ILE A 115 -12.68 -14.13 12.91
N CYS A 116 -11.83 -13.51 13.76
CA CYS A 116 -10.71 -14.18 14.43
C CYS A 116 -10.43 -13.58 15.81
N PRO A 117 -10.71 -14.35 16.91
CA PRO A 117 -10.60 -13.84 18.27
C PRO A 117 -9.18 -13.41 18.64
N HIS A 118 -8.17 -14.05 18.06
CA HIS A 118 -6.76 -13.79 18.39
C HIS A 118 -6.23 -12.49 17.78
N ILE A 119 -6.84 -12.03 16.69
CA ILE A 119 -6.53 -10.73 16.06
C ILE A 119 -7.43 -9.65 16.64
N GLU A 120 -8.72 -9.92 16.87
CA GLU A 120 -9.70 -8.96 17.38
C GLU A 120 -9.42 -8.53 18.81
N ALA A 121 -8.97 -9.46 19.69
CA ALA A 121 -8.67 -9.18 21.10
C ALA A 121 -7.52 -8.15 21.30
N ARG A 122 -6.74 -7.86 20.29
CA ARG A 122 -5.62 -6.90 20.33
C ARG A 122 -5.91 -5.59 19.58
N GLY A 123 -7.17 -5.32 19.22
CA GLY A 123 -7.61 -4.11 18.52
C GLY A 123 -7.61 -2.83 19.37
N GLY A 124 -6.78 -2.73 20.43
CA GLY A 124 -6.47 -1.51 21.17
C GLY A 124 -5.25 -0.83 20.59
N ASP A 125 -5.47 0.29 19.89
CA ASP A 125 -4.54 1.42 19.64
C ASP A 125 -3.08 1.10 19.26
N VAL A 126 -2.84 0.25 18.28
CA VAL A 126 -1.56 0.30 17.58
C VAL A 126 -1.60 1.43 16.56
N ILE A 127 -1.33 2.65 17.05
CA ILE A 127 -1.10 3.82 16.19
C ILE A 127 0.22 3.58 15.44
N TRP A 128 0.15 3.05 14.24
CA TRP A 128 1.26 3.00 13.31
C TRP A 128 1.65 4.42 12.89
N LYS A 129 2.45 5.07 13.74
CA LYS A 129 3.04 6.36 13.41
C LYS A 129 4.04 6.16 12.28
N GLY A 130 3.57 6.32 11.03
CA GLY A 130 4.48 6.68 9.96
C GLY A 130 4.60 5.77 8.74
N THR A 131 4.04 4.58 8.69
CA THR A 131 3.97 3.82 7.44
C THR A 131 2.54 3.42 7.16
N ARG A 132 1.91 4.05 6.17
CA ARG A 132 0.65 3.55 5.62
C ARG A 132 0.88 2.23 4.87
N PHE A 133 1.18 1.17 5.60
CA PHE A 133 0.56 -0.09 5.31
C PHE A 133 -0.78 0.01 6.07
N ALA A 134 -1.79 0.52 5.43
CA ALA A 134 -3.15 0.40 5.92
C ALA A 134 -3.64 -0.99 5.51
N PRO A 135 -3.64 -1.99 6.39
CA PRO A 135 -4.57 -3.08 6.27
C PRO A 135 -5.91 -2.45 6.65
N GLY A 136 -6.80 -2.25 5.63
CA GLY A 136 -8.18 -1.87 5.82
C GLY A 136 -8.40 -0.75 6.84
N ALA A 137 -8.39 0.52 6.40
CA ALA A 137 -9.03 1.55 7.19
C ALA A 137 -10.43 1.03 7.58
N PRO A 138 -10.82 1.04 8.87
CA PRO A 138 -12.19 0.74 9.22
C PRO A 138 -13.05 1.71 8.40
N LEU A 139 -13.91 1.15 7.57
CA LEU A 139 -14.95 1.92 6.87
C LEU A 139 -15.63 2.75 7.96
N ALA A 140 -15.41 4.06 7.91
CA ALA A 140 -16.08 4.99 8.79
C ALA A 140 -17.55 4.60 8.78
N ARG A 141 -18.07 4.20 9.95
CA ARG A 141 -19.49 3.94 10.13
C ARG A 141 -20.21 5.22 9.73
N ARG A 142 -20.65 5.28 8.48
CA ARG A 142 -21.71 6.20 8.12
C ARG A 142 -22.90 5.72 8.93
N SER A 143 -23.24 6.48 9.96
CA SER A 143 -24.52 6.42 10.64
C SER A 143 -25.59 6.85 9.61
N SER A 144 -26.03 5.89 8.82
CA SER A 144 -27.27 6.01 8.04
C SER A 144 -28.17 4.95 8.60
N SER A 145 -28.97 5.39 9.58
CA SER A 145 -30.19 4.75 10.01
C SER A 145 -31.09 4.56 8.78
N THR A 146 -30.97 3.41 8.14
CA THR A 146 -32.00 2.94 7.19
C THR A 146 -32.29 1.51 7.58
N ALA A 147 -33.30 1.39 8.45
CA ALA A 147 -33.91 0.14 8.80
C ALA A 147 -34.46 -0.53 7.54
N ILE A 148 -33.75 -1.53 7.04
CA ILE A 148 -34.29 -2.43 6.01
C ILE A 148 -35.28 -3.34 6.74
N ARG A 149 -36.58 -3.02 6.63
CA ARG A 149 -37.68 -3.90 7.01
C ARG A 149 -37.62 -5.12 6.10
N PHE A 150 -37.28 -6.26 6.67
CA PHE A 150 -37.53 -7.55 6.04
C PHE A 150 -39.05 -7.74 5.94
N ALA A 151 -39.58 -7.59 4.71
CA ALA A 151 -40.96 -7.96 4.42
C ALA A 151 -41.06 -9.50 4.46
N SER A 152 -41.81 -9.97 5.44
CA SER A 152 -42.23 -11.37 5.60
C SER A 152 -43.04 -11.80 4.38
N VAL A 153 -42.45 -12.65 3.53
CA VAL A 153 -43.19 -13.32 2.44
C VAL A 153 -44.06 -14.41 3.02
N LYS A 154 -45.35 -14.13 3.21
CA LYS A 154 -46.41 -15.10 3.50
C LYS A 154 -46.54 -16.06 2.31
N ARG A 155 -46.18 -17.30 2.50
CA ARG A 155 -46.55 -18.42 1.58
C ARG A 155 -48.09 -18.56 1.59
N ARG A 156 -48.72 -18.29 0.46
CA ARG A 156 -50.11 -18.67 0.21
C ARG A 156 -50.13 -20.16 -0.11
N THR A 157 -50.71 -20.95 0.83
CA THR A 157 -51.21 -22.30 0.52
C THR A 157 -52.52 -22.18 -0.22
N GLN A 158 -52.61 -22.71 -1.43
CA GLN A 158 -53.86 -22.95 -2.12
C GLN A 158 -54.46 -24.26 -1.63
N PRO A 159 -55.79 -24.31 -1.38
CA PRO A 159 -56.48 -25.59 -1.24
C PRO A 159 -56.94 -26.12 -2.58
N SER A 160 -56.84 -27.40 -2.74
CA SER A 160 -57.38 -28.21 -3.85
C SER A 160 -58.89 -28.26 -3.78
N SER A 161 -59.56 -28.16 -4.91
CA SER A 161 -60.80 -28.83 -5.23
C SER A 161 -60.86 -28.99 -6.75
#